data_8091688f4309033e5950c6e88f871a78
#
_entry.id   8091688f4309033e5950c6e88f871a78
#
_cell.length_a   1.000
_cell.length_b   1.000
_cell.length_c   1.000
_cell.angle_alpha   90.00
_cell.angle_beta   90.00
_cell.angle_gamma   90.00
#
_symmetry.space_group_name_H-M   'P 1'
#
loop_
_entity.id
_entity.type
_entity.pdbx_description
1 polymer ?
#
loop_
_entity_poly.entity_id
_entity_poly.type
_entity_poly.pdbx_seq_one_letter_code
_entity_poly.pdbx_strand_id
1 'polypeptide(L)'
;SPGKWLLSELTRGYKGTTAASGASGAAVSLKSRAFVQALCRPNVSAWIAIDKTLQAVQGCHVTDASISVTKEGAVELTGTLTGCRVFNAGPSSVAAEAQTSATSITVEDAKMFFVGQKIQNPTKSDDNSSKGYAVTAVDERTNTLTVAPGISGAWAVDDVVTWWMPYGPAIGNELENADSVIRIDGTAGKMRSCTIKFSTPTEFTDELGDRFPGQPIDTMRASSVDFEYYMRNDAAKRLREGSEGKEVRFDAEFGSEEGRKLVVSCPRIKNKMPAINADSATVTLSQSSDILGVALEDAVEIILE
;
A
#
# COMPACT_ATOMS: atom_id res chain seq x y z
N SER A 1 11.10 26.59 -23.30
CA SER A 1 11.98 26.40 -22.13
C SER A 1 11.26 25.52 -21.12
N PRO A 2 11.85 24.45 -20.60
CA PRO A 2 11.26 23.72 -19.48
C PRO A 2 11.11 24.68 -18.30
N GLY A 3 9.93 24.72 -17.71
CA GLY A 3 9.56 25.64 -16.65
C GLY A 3 10.54 25.51 -15.46
N LYS A 4 11.05 26.63 -14.99
CA LYS A 4 11.82 26.67 -13.75
C LYS A 4 10.84 26.55 -12.59
N TRP A 5 10.98 25.50 -11.79
CA TRP A 5 10.24 25.35 -10.56
C TRP A 5 10.96 26.10 -9.45
N LEU A 6 10.27 26.98 -8.75
CA LEU A 6 10.77 27.62 -7.54
C LEU A 6 10.33 26.77 -6.34
N LEU A 7 11.28 26.18 -5.65
CA LEU A 7 11.03 25.52 -4.37
C LEU A 7 11.05 26.60 -3.28
N SER A 8 9.88 26.92 -2.74
CA SER A 8 9.71 27.82 -1.59
C SER A 8 9.51 27.01 -0.31
N GLU A 9 9.80 27.61 0.82
CA GLU A 9 9.59 27.04 2.16
C GLU A 9 10.38 25.74 2.46
N LEU A 10 11.55 25.60 1.85
CA LEU A 10 12.44 24.48 2.15
C LEU A 10 13.02 24.62 3.56
N THR A 11 12.68 23.68 4.44
CA THR A 11 13.34 23.53 5.74
C THR A 11 14.65 22.78 5.55
N ARG A 12 15.78 23.50 5.63
CA ARG A 12 17.12 22.90 5.57
C ARG A 12 17.54 22.44 6.95
N GLY A 13 18.32 21.38 7.01
CA GLY A 13 18.81 20.85 8.29
C GLY A 13 17.73 20.17 9.14
N TYR A 14 16.69 19.60 8.50
CA TYR A 14 15.63 18.88 9.17
C TYR A 14 16.18 17.65 9.92
N LYS A 15 15.65 17.38 11.10
CA LYS A 15 16.06 16.28 12.02
C LYS A 15 17.56 16.27 12.38
N GLY A 16 18.16 17.43 12.58
CA GLY A 16 19.55 17.56 13.08
C GLY A 16 20.62 17.47 12.00
N THR A 17 20.27 17.42 10.73
CA THR A 17 21.23 17.54 9.64
C THR A 17 21.71 18.99 9.50
N THR A 18 22.98 19.19 9.13
CA THR A 18 23.53 20.54 8.89
C THR A 18 23.04 21.03 7.54
N ALA A 19 22.45 22.24 7.52
CA ALA A 19 22.07 22.89 6.28
C ALA A 19 23.30 23.21 5.42
N ALA A 20 23.42 22.61 4.23
CA ALA A 20 24.49 22.91 3.28
C ALA A 20 23.97 23.82 2.16
N SER A 21 24.85 24.70 1.62
CA SER A 21 24.53 25.47 0.43
C SER A 21 24.63 24.58 -0.81
N GLY A 22 23.61 24.57 -1.66
CA GLY A 22 23.69 23.94 -2.99
C GLY A 22 24.30 24.93 -4.01
N ALA A 23 25.17 24.44 -4.88
CA ALA A 23 25.70 25.24 -6.00
C ALA A 23 24.54 25.52 -7.00
N SER A 24 24.65 26.66 -7.71
CA SER A 24 23.73 26.95 -8.81
C SER A 24 23.82 25.87 -9.87
N GLY A 25 22.66 25.30 -10.26
CA GLY A 25 22.60 24.18 -11.21
C GLY A 25 22.80 22.79 -10.61
N ALA A 26 22.95 22.67 -9.28
CA ALA A 26 23.00 21.38 -8.63
C ALA A 26 21.66 20.64 -8.83
N ALA A 27 21.74 19.34 -9.15
CA ALA A 27 20.56 18.51 -9.24
C ALA A 27 19.94 18.35 -7.85
N VAL A 28 18.63 18.57 -7.77
CA VAL A 28 17.85 18.32 -6.55
C VAL A 28 17.08 17.04 -6.76
N SER A 29 17.38 16.02 -5.99
CA SER A 29 16.63 14.77 -5.96
C SER A 29 15.87 14.63 -4.65
N LEU A 30 14.69 14.03 -4.72
CA LEU A 30 13.93 13.66 -3.53
C LEU A 30 14.63 12.42 -2.94
N LYS A 31 15.28 12.57 -1.79
CA LYS A 31 15.97 11.46 -1.12
C LYS A 31 15.06 10.69 -0.17
N SER A 32 14.05 11.35 0.38
CA SER A 32 13.10 10.73 1.30
C SER A 32 11.66 11.13 0.97
N ARG A 33 10.73 10.24 1.27
CA ARG A 33 9.30 10.50 1.21
C ARG A 33 8.69 10.24 2.57
N ALA A 34 8.08 11.25 3.16
CA ALA A 34 7.34 11.12 4.40
C ALA A 34 5.84 10.94 4.08
N PHE A 35 5.23 9.95 4.72
CA PHE A 35 3.80 9.69 4.66
C PHE A 35 3.25 9.84 6.07
N VAL A 36 2.21 10.65 6.19
CA VAL A 36 1.46 10.82 7.44
C VAL A 36 0.09 10.17 7.30
N GLN A 37 -0.54 9.86 8.40
CA GLN A 37 -1.87 9.30 8.39
C GLN A 37 -2.88 10.31 7.82
N ALA A 38 -3.55 9.95 6.71
CA ALA A 38 -4.55 10.82 6.08
C ALA A 38 -5.86 10.82 6.85
N LEU A 39 -6.55 11.97 6.87
CA LEU A 39 -7.92 12.09 7.40
C LEU A 39 -8.92 11.29 6.55
N CYS A 40 -8.77 11.36 5.23
CA CYS A 40 -9.62 10.64 4.29
C CYS A 40 -8.82 9.53 3.62
N ARG A 41 -9.39 8.34 3.56
CA ARG A 41 -8.80 7.22 2.84
C ARG A 41 -9.18 7.27 1.36
N PRO A 42 -8.22 7.13 0.44
CA PRO A 42 -8.54 7.07 -0.97
C PRO A 42 -9.28 5.75 -1.29
N ASN A 43 -10.23 5.80 -2.19
CA ASN A 43 -10.75 4.62 -2.85
C ASN A 43 -9.69 4.07 -3.79
N VAL A 44 -9.42 2.79 -3.67
CA VAL A 44 -8.50 2.07 -4.55
C VAL A 44 -9.22 0.93 -5.26
N SER A 45 -8.65 0.45 -6.35
CA SER A 45 -9.11 -0.77 -7.01
C SER A 45 -7.98 -1.79 -6.96
N ALA A 46 -8.30 -3.00 -6.53
CA ALA A 46 -7.39 -4.12 -6.54
C ALA A 46 -7.65 -5.00 -7.76
N TRP A 47 -6.58 -5.42 -8.42
CA TRP A 47 -6.64 -6.26 -9.61
C TRP A 47 -5.79 -7.49 -9.37
N ILE A 48 -6.40 -8.65 -9.45
CA ILE A 48 -5.77 -9.93 -9.20
C ILE A 48 -5.83 -10.75 -10.48
N ALA A 49 -4.69 -10.98 -11.11
CA ALA A 49 -4.59 -11.85 -12.28
C ALA A 49 -4.23 -13.26 -11.84
N ILE A 50 -5.07 -14.22 -12.19
CA ILE A 50 -4.86 -15.64 -11.91
C ILE A 50 -5.02 -16.37 -13.24
N ASP A 51 -3.90 -16.82 -13.81
CA ASP A 51 -3.85 -17.50 -15.12
C ASP A 51 -4.59 -16.67 -16.20
N LYS A 52 -5.71 -17.17 -16.70
CA LYS A 52 -6.53 -16.52 -17.73
C LYS A 52 -7.65 -15.64 -17.17
N THR A 53 -7.77 -15.52 -15.87
CA THR A 53 -8.84 -14.76 -15.22
C THR A 53 -8.28 -13.54 -14.53
N LEU A 54 -8.95 -12.41 -14.71
CA LEU A 54 -8.70 -11.18 -13.97
C LEU A 54 -9.88 -10.94 -13.05
N GLN A 55 -9.60 -10.83 -11.75
CA GLN A 55 -10.57 -10.36 -10.79
C GLN A 55 -10.25 -8.92 -10.42
N ALA A 56 -11.21 -8.04 -10.54
CA ALA A 56 -11.11 -6.65 -10.12
C ALA A 56 -12.05 -6.38 -8.96
N VAL A 57 -11.52 -5.83 -7.89
CA VAL A 57 -12.30 -5.38 -6.74
C VAL A 57 -12.26 -3.86 -6.71
N GLN A 58 -13.41 -3.23 -6.81
CA GLN A 58 -13.54 -1.77 -6.85
C GLN A 58 -14.12 -1.22 -5.55
N GLY A 59 -13.84 0.07 -5.30
CA GLY A 59 -14.26 0.72 -4.07
C GLY A 59 -13.59 0.14 -2.83
N CYS A 60 -12.35 -0.30 -2.97
CA CYS A 60 -11.60 -0.88 -1.86
C CYS A 60 -11.10 0.19 -0.91
N HIS A 61 -11.21 -0.13 0.39
CA HIS A 61 -10.55 0.59 1.46
C HIS A 61 -9.60 -0.34 2.18
N VAL A 62 -8.45 0.19 2.59
CA VAL A 62 -7.53 -0.54 3.47
C VAL A 62 -8.15 -0.56 4.86
N THR A 63 -8.57 -1.73 5.34
CA THR A 63 -9.16 -1.90 6.67
C THR A 63 -8.10 -2.17 7.73
N ASP A 64 -7.11 -2.97 7.36
CA ASP A 64 -6.02 -3.31 8.24
C ASP A 64 -4.70 -3.26 7.47
N ALA A 65 -3.66 -2.80 8.13
CA ALA A 65 -2.29 -2.88 7.64
C ALA A 65 -1.35 -3.16 8.81
N SER A 66 -0.30 -3.92 8.56
CA SER A 66 0.74 -4.12 9.57
C SER A 66 2.12 -4.16 8.95
N ILE A 67 3.08 -3.62 9.70
CA ILE A 67 4.51 -3.73 9.43
C ILE A 67 5.08 -4.62 10.51
N SER A 68 5.60 -5.78 10.15
CA SER A 68 6.16 -6.74 11.07
C SER A 68 7.63 -7.01 10.79
N VAL A 69 8.39 -7.18 11.87
CA VAL A 69 9.79 -7.53 11.82
C VAL A 69 10.10 -8.57 12.90
N THR A 70 10.84 -9.60 12.50
CA THR A 70 11.33 -10.64 13.39
C THR A 70 12.86 -10.71 13.31
N LYS A 71 13.50 -11.34 14.27
CA LYS A 71 14.97 -11.41 14.38
C LYS A 71 15.67 -11.94 13.11
N GLU A 72 15.05 -12.86 12.40
CA GLU A 72 15.68 -13.60 11.29
C GLU A 72 14.93 -13.39 9.95
N GLY A 73 13.96 -12.51 9.92
CA GLY A 73 13.12 -12.26 8.75
C GLY A 73 13.34 -10.88 8.11
N ALA A 74 12.87 -10.75 6.89
CA ALA A 74 12.70 -9.47 6.23
C ALA A 74 11.59 -8.64 6.91
N VAL A 75 11.54 -7.36 6.63
CA VAL A 75 10.42 -6.50 7.02
C VAL A 75 9.22 -6.85 6.14
N GLU A 76 8.15 -7.30 6.76
CA GLU A 76 6.93 -7.67 6.07
C GLU A 76 5.88 -6.56 6.19
N LEU A 77 5.28 -6.18 5.06
CA LEU A 77 4.11 -5.32 5.01
C LEU A 77 2.91 -6.16 4.58
N THR A 78 1.91 -6.26 5.43
CA THR A 78 0.64 -6.92 5.13
C THR A 78 -0.50 -5.94 5.16
N GLY A 79 -1.56 -6.23 4.41
CA GLY A 79 -2.75 -5.36 4.41
C GLY A 79 -3.99 -6.11 3.96
N THR A 80 -5.13 -5.70 4.49
CA THR A 80 -6.45 -6.17 4.09
C THR A 80 -7.18 -5.06 3.37
N LEU A 81 -7.71 -5.41 2.19
CA LEU A 81 -8.54 -4.54 1.38
C LEU A 81 -9.97 -5.05 1.39
N THR A 82 -10.91 -4.22 1.78
CA THR A 82 -12.34 -4.52 1.70
C THR A 82 -12.95 -3.66 0.61
N GLY A 83 -13.60 -4.28 -0.37
CA GLY A 83 -14.19 -3.60 -1.52
C GLY A 83 -15.69 -3.89 -1.65
N CYS A 84 -16.41 -3.03 -2.37
CA CYS A 84 -17.86 -3.12 -2.53
C CYS A 84 -18.31 -3.83 -3.83
N ARG A 85 -17.46 -3.91 -4.84
CA ARG A 85 -17.80 -4.51 -6.14
C ARG A 85 -16.72 -5.44 -6.62
N VAL A 86 -17.11 -6.64 -7.05
CA VAL A 86 -16.21 -7.60 -7.66
C VAL A 86 -16.63 -7.83 -9.10
N PHE A 87 -15.67 -7.73 -10.00
CA PHE A 87 -15.80 -8.03 -11.43
C PHE A 87 -14.84 -9.16 -11.78
N ASN A 88 -15.31 -10.10 -12.56
CA ASN A 88 -14.47 -11.14 -13.13
C ASN A 88 -14.36 -10.88 -14.64
N ALA A 89 -13.14 -10.80 -15.12
CA ALA A 89 -12.82 -10.65 -16.54
C ALA A 89 -12.06 -11.87 -17.03
N GLY A 90 -12.23 -12.19 -18.30
CA GLY A 90 -11.54 -13.28 -18.96
C GLY A 90 -11.13 -12.89 -20.36
N PRO A 91 -10.46 -13.78 -21.09
CA PRO A 91 -10.22 -13.59 -22.52
C PRO A 91 -11.51 -13.78 -23.31
N SER A 92 -11.62 -13.09 -24.43
CA SER A 92 -12.62 -13.34 -25.47
C SER A 92 -11.96 -13.23 -26.83
N SER A 93 -12.63 -13.70 -27.89
CA SER A 93 -12.14 -13.59 -29.26
C SER A 93 -12.79 -12.40 -29.97
N VAL A 94 -12.10 -11.82 -30.92
CA VAL A 94 -12.66 -10.82 -31.85
C VAL A 94 -13.70 -11.53 -32.76
N ALA A 95 -14.94 -11.08 -32.72
CA ALA A 95 -16.03 -11.67 -33.53
C ALA A 95 -16.17 -11.05 -34.92
N ALA A 96 -15.70 -9.81 -35.09
CA ALA A 96 -15.69 -9.13 -36.37
C ALA A 96 -14.40 -8.32 -36.53
N GLU A 97 -13.82 -8.31 -37.73
CA GLU A 97 -12.59 -7.58 -38.03
C GLU A 97 -12.69 -6.11 -37.60
N ALA A 98 -11.72 -5.65 -36.84
CA ALA A 98 -11.60 -4.25 -36.44
C ALA A 98 -10.41 -3.61 -37.16
N GLN A 99 -10.66 -2.54 -37.87
CA GLN A 99 -9.64 -1.83 -38.65
C GLN A 99 -8.74 -0.96 -37.75
N THR A 100 -7.55 -0.67 -38.24
CA THR A 100 -6.64 0.29 -37.58
C THR A 100 -7.35 1.57 -37.21
N SER A 101 -7.10 2.09 -36.02
CA SER A 101 -7.74 3.26 -35.42
C SER A 101 -9.22 3.06 -35.03
N ALA A 102 -9.77 1.85 -35.15
CA ALA A 102 -11.10 1.57 -34.64
C ALA A 102 -11.18 1.79 -33.14
N THR A 103 -12.24 2.44 -32.72
CA THR A 103 -12.57 2.64 -31.30
C THR A 103 -13.68 1.70 -30.82
N SER A 104 -14.22 0.90 -31.74
CA SER A 104 -15.26 -0.10 -31.47
C SER A 104 -14.76 -1.48 -31.91
N ILE A 105 -14.85 -2.46 -31.02
CA ILE A 105 -14.38 -3.82 -31.23
C ILE A 105 -15.52 -4.76 -30.87
N THR A 106 -15.93 -5.61 -31.82
CA THR A 106 -16.92 -6.64 -31.57
C THR A 106 -16.22 -7.91 -31.11
N VAL A 107 -16.60 -8.44 -29.96
CA VAL A 107 -16.04 -9.67 -29.36
C VAL A 107 -17.12 -10.74 -29.25
N GLU A 108 -16.74 -11.96 -29.02
CA GLU A 108 -17.73 -13.05 -28.84
C GLU A 108 -18.53 -12.93 -27.54
N ASP A 109 -17.88 -12.48 -26.47
CA ASP A 109 -18.54 -12.28 -25.18
C ASP A 109 -18.03 -11.00 -24.49
N ALA A 110 -18.84 -9.94 -24.59
CA ALA A 110 -18.53 -8.66 -23.96
C ALA A 110 -18.71 -8.68 -22.43
N LYS A 111 -19.38 -9.68 -21.84
CA LYS A 111 -19.56 -9.81 -20.39
C LYS A 111 -18.22 -10.10 -19.66
N MET A 112 -17.21 -10.55 -20.41
CA MET A 112 -15.86 -10.76 -19.90
C MET A 112 -15.10 -9.46 -19.67
N PHE A 113 -15.72 -8.31 -19.97
CA PHE A 113 -15.06 -7.00 -19.88
C PHE A 113 -15.92 -6.01 -19.09
N PHE A 114 -15.27 -5.01 -18.53
CA PHE A 114 -15.96 -3.94 -17.82
C PHE A 114 -15.32 -2.57 -18.08
N VAL A 115 -16.08 -1.51 -17.88
CA VAL A 115 -15.63 -0.14 -18.08
C VAL A 115 -14.51 0.22 -17.09
N GLY A 116 -13.45 0.85 -17.60
CA GLY A 116 -12.25 1.20 -16.84
C GLY A 116 -11.15 0.14 -16.88
N GLN A 117 -11.43 -1.06 -17.36
CA GLN A 117 -10.43 -2.09 -17.62
C GLN A 117 -9.53 -1.67 -18.78
N LYS A 118 -8.27 -2.13 -18.76
CA LYS A 118 -7.40 -2.06 -19.92
C LYS A 118 -7.29 -3.43 -20.58
N ILE A 119 -7.23 -3.44 -21.92
CA ILE A 119 -7.16 -4.64 -22.73
C ILE A 119 -6.01 -4.58 -23.72
N GLN A 120 -5.64 -5.73 -24.25
CA GLN A 120 -4.63 -5.94 -25.28
C GLN A 120 -5.04 -7.06 -26.22
N ASN A 121 -4.39 -7.12 -27.37
CA ASN A 121 -4.45 -8.25 -28.28
C ASN A 121 -3.09 -8.98 -28.28
N PRO A 122 -2.92 -10.05 -27.50
CA PRO A 122 -1.67 -10.80 -27.43
C PRO A 122 -1.37 -11.55 -28.74
N THR A 123 -2.38 -11.91 -29.56
CA THR A 123 -2.20 -12.57 -30.85
C THR A 123 -1.41 -11.69 -31.81
N LYS A 124 -1.63 -10.38 -31.77
CA LYS A 124 -0.91 -9.39 -32.60
C LYS A 124 0.21 -8.67 -31.84
N SER A 125 0.44 -9.03 -30.57
CA SER A 125 1.35 -8.28 -29.69
C SER A 125 0.99 -6.78 -29.63
N ASP A 126 -0.31 -6.46 -29.72
CA ASP A 126 -0.81 -5.10 -29.71
C ASP A 126 -1.33 -4.74 -28.32
N ASP A 127 -0.55 -3.95 -27.62
CA ASP A 127 -0.78 -3.49 -26.25
C ASP A 127 -0.74 -1.96 -26.12
N ASN A 128 -0.92 -1.24 -27.23
CA ASN A 128 -0.82 0.23 -27.25
C ASN A 128 0.53 0.72 -26.71
N SER A 129 1.63 0.17 -27.16
CA SER A 129 2.99 0.50 -26.70
C SER A 129 3.15 0.39 -25.19
N SER A 130 2.75 -0.74 -24.62
CA SER A 130 2.80 -1.06 -23.19
C SER A 130 1.94 -0.16 -22.29
N LYS A 131 0.81 0.34 -22.81
CA LYS A 131 -0.15 1.17 -22.06
C LYS A 131 -1.52 0.53 -21.91
N GLY A 132 -1.84 -0.45 -22.76
CA GLY A 132 -3.15 -1.05 -22.90
C GLY A 132 -4.19 -0.08 -23.50
N TYR A 133 -5.30 -0.63 -23.97
CA TYR A 133 -6.46 0.13 -24.48
C TYR A 133 -7.50 0.20 -23.36
N ALA A 134 -7.91 1.41 -22.97
CA ALA A 134 -8.93 1.57 -21.94
C ALA A 134 -10.33 1.29 -22.51
N VAL A 135 -11.07 0.40 -21.88
CA VAL A 135 -12.47 0.12 -22.18
C VAL A 135 -13.30 1.27 -21.60
N THR A 136 -13.95 2.06 -22.45
CA THR A 136 -14.76 3.21 -22.05
C THR A 136 -16.25 2.92 -22.02
N ALA A 137 -16.71 1.93 -22.81
CA ALA A 137 -18.08 1.41 -22.76
C ALA A 137 -18.11 -0.07 -23.13
N VAL A 138 -19.08 -0.79 -22.58
CA VAL A 138 -19.38 -2.20 -22.89
C VAL A 138 -20.86 -2.30 -23.26
N ASP A 139 -21.15 -2.77 -24.45
CA ASP A 139 -22.50 -3.11 -24.87
C ASP A 139 -22.65 -4.63 -24.94
N GLU A 140 -23.22 -5.21 -23.90
CA GLU A 140 -23.46 -6.65 -23.80
C GLU A 140 -24.50 -7.16 -24.82
N ARG A 141 -25.36 -6.28 -25.35
CA ARG A 141 -26.39 -6.67 -26.29
C ARG A 141 -25.83 -6.89 -27.70
N THR A 142 -24.87 -6.07 -28.08
CA THR A 142 -24.20 -6.14 -29.38
C THR A 142 -22.81 -6.79 -29.30
N ASN A 143 -22.42 -7.21 -28.10
CA ASN A 143 -21.08 -7.71 -27.80
C ASN A 143 -19.96 -6.76 -28.27
N THR A 144 -20.14 -5.48 -28.02
CA THR A 144 -19.24 -4.45 -28.51
C THR A 144 -18.53 -3.73 -27.36
N LEU A 145 -17.21 -3.59 -27.49
CA LEU A 145 -16.37 -2.81 -26.59
C LEU A 145 -16.02 -1.49 -27.25
N THR A 146 -16.18 -0.38 -26.53
CA THR A 146 -15.62 0.91 -26.95
C THR A 146 -14.30 1.13 -26.23
N VAL A 147 -13.23 1.45 -26.97
CA VAL A 147 -11.88 1.60 -26.44
C VAL A 147 -11.27 2.95 -26.76
N ALA A 148 -10.37 3.40 -25.92
CA ALA A 148 -9.57 4.60 -26.11
C ALA A 148 -8.10 4.34 -25.71
N PRO A 149 -7.12 4.80 -26.53
CA PRO A 149 -7.28 5.29 -27.90
C PRO A 149 -7.79 4.20 -28.82
N GLY A 150 -8.03 4.53 -30.10
CA GLY A 150 -8.30 3.51 -31.15
C GLY A 150 -7.11 2.57 -31.30
N ILE A 151 -7.40 1.33 -31.69
CA ILE A 151 -6.38 0.26 -31.82
C ILE A 151 -5.27 0.62 -32.82
N SER A 152 -4.04 0.26 -32.53
CA SER A 152 -2.87 0.63 -33.34
C SER A 152 -2.74 -0.18 -34.61
N GLY A 153 -3.25 -1.40 -34.63
CA GLY A 153 -3.26 -2.33 -35.76
C GLY A 153 -4.64 -2.90 -36.02
N ALA A 154 -4.85 -3.52 -37.16
CA ALA A 154 -6.08 -4.25 -37.44
C ALA A 154 -6.14 -5.56 -36.65
N TRP A 155 -7.26 -5.83 -35.98
CA TRP A 155 -7.53 -7.06 -35.26
C TRP A 155 -8.44 -7.95 -36.12
N ALA A 156 -7.97 -9.16 -36.38
CA ALA A 156 -8.68 -10.13 -37.20
C ALA A 156 -9.71 -10.92 -36.34
N VAL A 157 -10.66 -11.55 -37.02
CA VAL A 157 -11.55 -12.53 -36.38
C VAL A 157 -10.72 -13.63 -35.72
N ASP A 158 -11.14 -14.12 -34.60
CA ASP A 158 -10.48 -15.11 -33.73
C ASP A 158 -9.20 -14.61 -33.03
N ASP A 159 -8.76 -13.35 -33.23
CA ASP A 159 -7.72 -12.79 -32.39
C ASP A 159 -8.17 -12.74 -30.92
N VAL A 160 -7.28 -13.10 -30.01
CA VAL A 160 -7.61 -13.10 -28.58
C VAL A 160 -7.54 -11.69 -28.03
N VAL A 161 -8.57 -11.27 -27.36
CA VAL A 161 -8.61 -10.05 -26.55
C VAL A 161 -8.57 -10.42 -25.08
N THR A 162 -7.63 -9.88 -24.34
CA THR A 162 -7.50 -10.14 -22.91
C THR A 162 -7.18 -8.86 -22.15
N TRP A 163 -7.23 -8.94 -20.85
CA TRP A 163 -6.85 -7.83 -19.99
C TRP A 163 -5.36 -7.48 -20.15
N TRP A 164 -5.05 -6.21 -19.91
CA TRP A 164 -3.70 -5.69 -19.85
C TRP A 164 -3.43 -5.11 -18.47
N MET A 165 -2.27 -5.44 -17.90
CA MET A 165 -1.79 -4.85 -16.64
C MET A 165 -0.33 -4.45 -16.80
N PRO A 166 0.09 -3.31 -16.21
CA PRO A 166 1.48 -2.93 -16.19
C PRO A 166 2.25 -3.87 -15.25
N TYR A 167 2.87 -4.88 -15.79
CA TYR A 167 3.82 -5.69 -15.03
C TYR A 167 5.17 -5.00 -15.07
N GLY A 168 5.62 -4.54 -13.90
CA GLY A 168 7.02 -4.25 -13.67
C GLY A 168 7.63 -5.41 -12.88
N PRO A 169 8.86 -5.85 -13.16
CA PRO A 169 9.56 -6.72 -12.24
C PRO A 169 9.68 -6.02 -10.90
N ALA A 170 9.57 -6.75 -9.81
CA ALA A 170 9.92 -6.23 -8.51
C ALA A 170 11.38 -5.76 -8.56
N ILE A 171 11.60 -4.46 -8.34
CA ILE A 171 12.94 -3.85 -8.35
C ILE A 171 13.29 -3.53 -6.91
N GLY A 172 14.37 -4.11 -6.42
CA GLY A 172 14.89 -3.87 -5.08
C GLY A 172 15.20 -5.16 -4.34
N ASN A 173 15.92 -5.01 -3.25
CA ASN A 173 16.19 -6.08 -2.31
C ASN A 173 15.27 -5.94 -1.10
N GLU A 174 15.02 -7.04 -0.43
CA GLU A 174 14.31 -7.06 0.84
C GLU A 174 15.04 -6.19 1.88
N LEU A 175 14.28 -5.56 2.77
CA LEU A 175 14.83 -4.88 3.93
C LEU A 175 15.14 -5.94 4.98
N GLU A 176 16.41 -6.17 5.24
CA GLU A 176 16.86 -7.12 6.24
C GLU A 176 16.81 -6.50 7.65
N ASN A 177 16.50 -7.33 8.62
CA ASN A 177 16.45 -6.91 10.03
C ASN A 177 17.83 -6.66 10.66
N ALA A 178 18.90 -7.14 10.07
CA ALA A 178 20.24 -7.10 10.66
C ALA A 178 20.66 -5.68 11.13
N ASP A 179 20.21 -4.66 10.40
CA ASP A 179 20.54 -3.25 10.66
C ASP A 179 19.37 -2.45 11.23
N SER A 180 18.35 -3.13 11.75
CA SER A 180 17.18 -2.45 12.31
C SER A 180 17.45 -1.91 13.71
N VAL A 181 17.01 -0.69 13.96
CA VAL A 181 17.13 -0.04 15.26
C VAL A 181 15.75 0.41 15.75
N ILE A 182 15.31 -0.14 16.87
CA ILE A 182 14.05 0.26 17.50
C ILE A 182 14.37 1.06 18.75
N ARG A 183 13.78 2.25 18.89
CA ARG A 183 13.96 3.15 20.03
C ARG A 183 12.64 3.38 20.75
N ILE A 184 12.67 3.26 22.07
CA ILE A 184 11.57 3.67 22.93
C ILE A 184 12.10 4.79 23.81
N ASP A 185 11.45 5.94 23.78
CA ASP A 185 11.87 7.14 24.52
C ASP A 185 13.35 7.51 24.21
N GLY A 186 13.73 7.42 22.92
CA GLY A 186 15.10 7.68 22.45
C GLY A 186 16.15 6.60 22.77
N THR A 187 15.79 5.60 23.58
CA THR A 187 16.70 4.53 23.98
C THR A 187 16.53 3.32 23.05
N ALA A 188 17.63 2.86 22.43
CA ALA A 188 17.62 1.66 21.60
C ALA A 188 17.28 0.42 22.43
N GLY A 189 16.26 -0.30 22.01
CA GLY A 189 15.79 -1.54 22.62
C GLY A 189 16.27 -2.77 21.84
N LYS A 190 16.65 -3.82 22.55
CA LYS A 190 16.89 -5.14 21.93
C LYS A 190 15.59 -5.93 21.98
N MET A 191 14.90 -6.00 20.86
CA MET A 191 13.62 -6.70 20.71
C MET A 191 13.80 -7.99 19.93
N ARG A 192 12.91 -8.95 20.16
CA ARG A 192 12.80 -10.20 19.41
C ARG A 192 11.91 -10.02 18.19
N SER A 193 10.83 -9.31 18.37
CA SER A 193 9.89 -8.96 17.29
C SER A 193 9.24 -7.62 17.57
N CYS A 194 8.83 -6.95 16.49
CA CYS A 194 8.04 -5.73 16.54
C CYS A 194 6.99 -5.79 15.43
N THR A 195 5.75 -5.47 15.76
CA THR A 195 4.66 -5.37 14.80
C THR A 195 3.90 -4.08 15.04
N ILE A 196 3.83 -3.24 14.02
CA ILE A 196 3.07 -2.00 14.04
C ILE A 196 1.79 -2.28 13.27
N LYS A 197 0.63 -2.09 13.92
CA LYS A 197 -0.70 -2.39 13.36
C LYS A 197 -1.51 -1.12 13.20
N PHE A 198 -2.17 -1.03 12.07
CA PHE A 198 -3.15 0.01 11.75
C PHE A 198 -4.46 -0.67 11.41
N SER A 199 -5.52 -0.35 12.13
CA SER A 199 -6.85 -0.87 11.85
C SER A 199 -7.85 0.26 11.76
N THR A 200 -8.63 0.25 10.70
CA THR A 200 -9.78 1.14 10.51
C THR A 200 -10.88 0.31 9.88
N PRO A 201 -11.64 -0.43 10.69
CA PRO A 201 -12.72 -1.23 10.17
C PRO A 201 -13.70 -0.38 9.36
N THR A 202 -14.12 -0.88 8.22
CA THR A 202 -15.04 -0.21 7.30
C THR A 202 -16.23 -1.10 7.10
N GLU A 203 -17.42 -0.55 7.28
CA GLU A 203 -18.68 -1.17 6.91
C GLU A 203 -19.23 -0.46 5.68
N PHE A 204 -19.90 -1.19 4.81
CA PHE A 204 -20.58 -0.64 3.66
C PHE A 204 -22.09 -0.58 3.95
N THR A 205 -22.75 0.50 3.52
CA THR A 205 -24.21 0.61 3.66
C THR A 205 -24.87 -0.37 2.69
N ASP A 206 -25.77 -1.20 3.22
CA ASP A 206 -26.65 -2.05 2.42
C ASP A 206 -28.04 -1.37 2.38
N GLU A 207 -28.44 -0.90 1.21
CA GLU A 207 -29.73 -0.26 0.99
C GLU A 207 -30.66 -1.15 0.15
N LEU A 208 -31.95 -1.18 0.54
CA LEU A 208 -32.96 -1.94 -0.21
C LEU A 208 -33.13 -1.36 -1.63
N GLY A 209 -32.90 -2.20 -2.62
CA GLY A 209 -32.99 -1.84 -4.04
C GLY A 209 -31.65 -1.66 -4.73
N ASP A 210 -30.56 -1.54 -3.99
CA ASP A 210 -29.23 -1.49 -4.56
C ASP A 210 -28.65 -2.91 -4.73
N ARG A 211 -28.09 -3.17 -5.91
CA ARG A 211 -27.42 -4.43 -6.22
C ARG A 211 -26.08 -4.57 -5.53
N PHE A 212 -25.44 -3.47 -5.21
CA PHE A 212 -24.11 -3.43 -4.62
C PHE A 212 -24.12 -2.56 -3.37
N PRO A 213 -23.28 -2.86 -2.38
CA PRO A 213 -23.12 -2.04 -1.21
C PRO A 213 -22.83 -0.59 -1.58
N GLY A 214 -23.37 0.35 -0.82
CA GLY A 214 -23.27 1.78 -1.04
C GLY A 214 -21.97 2.39 -0.53
N GLN A 215 -22.09 3.47 0.25
CA GLN A 215 -20.94 4.21 0.75
C GLN A 215 -20.23 3.50 1.92
N PRO A 216 -18.89 3.58 2.01
CA PRO A 216 -18.17 3.08 3.15
C PRO A 216 -18.41 3.96 4.37
N ILE A 217 -18.65 3.34 5.51
CA ILE A 217 -18.70 3.98 6.82
C ILE A 217 -17.47 3.55 7.59
N ASP A 218 -16.60 4.52 7.90
CA ASP A 218 -15.42 4.28 8.69
C ASP A 218 -15.76 4.28 10.18
N THR A 219 -15.37 3.23 10.87
CA THR A 219 -15.46 3.17 12.32
C THR A 219 -14.22 3.80 12.97
N MET A 220 -14.11 3.70 14.28
CA MET A 220 -13.01 4.27 15.02
C MET A 220 -11.68 3.61 14.62
N ARG A 221 -10.70 4.43 14.29
CA ARG A 221 -9.33 3.98 13.99
C ARG A 221 -8.66 3.46 15.26
N ALA A 222 -7.99 2.34 15.14
CA ALA A 222 -7.16 1.76 16.17
C ALA A 222 -5.78 1.48 15.61
N SER A 223 -4.74 1.92 16.29
CA SER A 223 -3.38 1.64 15.90
C SER A 223 -2.59 1.21 17.13
N SER A 224 -1.77 0.18 16.98
CA SER A 224 -0.97 -0.35 18.08
C SER A 224 0.43 -0.73 17.63
N VAL A 225 1.33 -0.76 18.59
CA VAL A 225 2.66 -1.36 18.44
C VAL A 225 2.75 -2.52 19.39
N ASP A 226 3.00 -3.69 18.87
CA ASP A 226 3.23 -4.91 19.64
C ASP A 226 4.71 -5.28 19.55
N PHE A 227 5.35 -5.51 20.67
CA PHE A 227 6.74 -5.93 20.70
C PHE A 227 7.01 -7.02 21.74
N GLU A 228 7.97 -7.87 21.42
CA GLU A 228 8.45 -8.92 22.31
C GLU A 228 9.93 -8.71 22.59
N TYR A 229 10.31 -8.85 23.84
CA TYR A 229 11.69 -8.72 24.29
C TYR A 229 12.02 -9.75 25.38
N TYR A 230 13.29 -10.10 25.50
CA TYR A 230 13.74 -10.99 26.55
C TYR A 230 13.67 -10.30 27.92
N MET A 231 13.24 -11.03 28.93
CA MET A 231 13.26 -10.54 30.31
C MET A 231 14.70 -10.25 30.74
N ARG A 232 14.98 -9.02 31.08
CA ARG A 232 16.30 -8.52 31.47
C ARG A 232 16.18 -7.68 32.73
N ASN A 233 17.30 -7.08 33.18
CA ASN A 233 17.37 -6.26 34.41
C ASN A 233 16.43 -5.05 34.38
N ASP A 234 16.00 -4.59 33.21
CA ASP A 234 15.04 -3.48 33.03
C ASP A 234 13.56 -3.92 33.06
N ALA A 235 13.28 -5.22 33.19
CA ALA A 235 11.92 -5.75 33.17
C ALA A 235 11.00 -5.13 34.23
N ALA A 236 11.50 -4.94 35.45
CA ALA A 236 10.72 -4.32 36.53
C ALA A 236 10.34 -2.87 36.20
N LYS A 237 11.22 -2.11 35.53
CA LYS A 237 10.93 -0.76 35.06
C LYS A 237 9.83 -0.78 34.02
N ARG A 238 9.90 -1.68 33.03
CA ARG A 238 8.91 -1.82 31.96
C ARG A 238 7.53 -2.25 32.48
N LEU A 239 7.50 -3.18 33.44
CA LEU A 239 6.26 -3.60 34.09
C LEU A 239 5.60 -2.41 34.79
N ARG A 240 6.37 -1.59 35.51
CA ARG A 240 5.87 -0.40 36.18
C ARG A 240 5.37 0.64 35.18
N GLU A 241 6.17 0.98 34.16
CA GLU A 241 5.77 1.94 33.12
C GLU A 241 4.51 1.49 32.38
N GLY A 242 4.35 0.19 32.16
CA GLY A 242 3.13 -0.40 31.59
C GLY A 242 1.93 -0.30 32.53
N SER A 243 2.11 -0.56 33.83
CA SER A 243 1.03 -0.46 34.84
C SER A 243 0.58 0.99 35.05
N GLU A 244 1.50 1.94 34.94
CA GLU A 244 1.21 3.39 35.03
C GLU A 244 0.61 3.95 33.72
N GLY A 245 0.63 3.18 32.62
CA GLY A 245 0.18 3.66 31.32
C GLY A 245 1.04 4.79 30.78
N LYS A 246 2.34 4.76 31.02
CA LYS A 246 3.28 5.80 30.62
C LYS A 246 3.25 6.02 29.11
N GLU A 247 3.15 7.27 28.70
CA GLU A 247 3.27 7.67 27.30
C GLU A 247 4.73 7.91 26.95
N VAL A 248 5.15 7.34 25.82
CA VAL A 248 6.53 7.45 25.33
C VAL A 248 6.55 7.58 23.81
N ARG A 249 7.67 8.08 23.26
CA ARG A 249 7.91 8.09 21.82
C ARG A 249 8.45 6.72 21.37
N PHE A 250 8.01 6.30 20.21
CA PHE A 250 8.48 5.09 19.54
C PHE A 250 9.00 5.42 18.14
N ASP A 251 10.21 4.98 17.83
CA ASP A 251 10.82 5.09 16.51
C ASP A 251 11.40 3.73 16.12
N ALA A 252 11.06 3.27 14.91
CA ALA A 252 11.61 2.06 14.31
C ALA A 252 12.29 2.41 13.00
N GLU A 253 13.55 2.07 12.86
CA GLU A 253 14.36 2.24 11.66
C GLU A 253 14.73 0.86 11.12
N PHE A 254 14.37 0.57 9.89
CA PHE A 254 14.64 -0.69 9.20
C PHE A 254 15.54 -0.41 7.99
N GLY A 255 16.67 -1.14 7.92
CA GLY A 255 17.70 -0.91 6.92
C GLY A 255 18.69 0.20 7.31
N SER A 256 19.92 0.12 6.79
CA SER A 256 21.00 1.06 7.06
C SER A 256 21.45 1.85 5.83
N GLU A 257 21.17 1.35 4.63
CA GLU A 257 21.62 1.96 3.39
C GLU A 257 20.71 3.11 2.93
N GLU A 258 21.31 4.21 2.51
CA GLU A 258 20.59 5.33 1.88
C GLU A 258 19.83 4.86 0.63
N GLY A 259 18.57 5.20 0.52
CA GLY A 259 17.68 4.72 -0.55
C GLY A 259 17.02 3.36 -0.28
N ARG A 260 17.34 2.72 0.87
CA ARG A 260 16.80 1.44 1.30
C ARG A 260 16.47 1.42 2.79
N LYS A 261 15.89 2.50 3.28
CA LYS A 261 15.59 2.66 4.69
C LYS A 261 14.12 2.99 4.89
N LEU A 262 13.48 2.27 5.78
CA LEU A 262 12.13 2.55 6.23
C LEU A 262 12.17 3.01 7.68
N VAL A 263 11.68 4.21 7.95
CA VAL A 263 11.55 4.74 9.31
C VAL A 263 10.09 4.89 9.65
N VAL A 264 9.67 4.33 10.77
CA VAL A 264 8.32 4.51 11.32
C VAL A 264 8.46 5.22 12.65
N SER A 265 7.86 6.39 12.74
CA SER A 265 7.90 7.23 13.95
C SER A 265 6.48 7.40 14.49
N CYS A 266 6.29 7.00 15.74
CA CYS A 266 5.07 7.24 16.49
C CYS A 266 5.39 8.21 17.64
N PRO A 267 4.99 9.47 17.52
CA PRO A 267 5.35 10.51 18.50
C PRO A 267 4.90 10.16 19.91
N ARG A 268 3.80 9.41 20.04
CA ARG A 268 3.22 9.07 21.33
C ARG A 268 2.56 7.69 21.28
N ILE A 269 3.09 6.77 22.05
CA ILE A 269 2.45 5.48 22.34
C ILE A 269 2.16 5.38 23.83
N LYS A 270 1.02 4.77 24.18
CA LYS A 270 0.65 4.51 25.57
C LYS A 270 0.96 3.06 25.90
N ASN A 271 1.91 2.86 26.79
CA ASN A 271 2.31 1.54 27.22
C ASN A 271 1.19 0.84 27.99
N LYS A 272 0.96 -0.44 27.67
CA LYS A 272 0.12 -1.34 28.49
C LYS A 272 1.03 -2.25 29.30
N MET A 273 0.49 -2.83 30.35
CA MET A 273 1.23 -3.79 31.18
C MET A 273 1.67 -4.99 30.34
N PRO A 274 2.97 -5.31 30.29
CA PRO A 274 3.47 -6.47 29.56
C PRO A 274 2.99 -7.79 30.16
N ALA A 275 2.73 -8.77 29.30
CA ALA A 275 2.51 -10.15 29.70
C ALA A 275 3.86 -10.88 29.79
N ILE A 276 4.03 -11.68 30.86
CA ILE A 276 5.20 -12.51 31.05
C ILE A 276 4.92 -13.89 30.43
N ASN A 277 5.74 -14.30 29.46
CA ASN A 277 5.66 -15.59 28.80
C ASN A 277 6.84 -16.46 29.26
N ALA A 278 6.53 -17.52 30.00
CA ALA A 278 7.51 -18.41 30.59
C ALA A 278 7.49 -19.86 30.02
N ASP A 279 6.84 -20.02 28.85
CA ASP A 279 6.60 -21.35 28.25
C ASP A 279 7.80 -21.96 27.55
N SER A 280 8.90 -21.24 27.46
CA SER A 280 10.14 -21.68 26.82
C SER A 280 11.33 -21.62 27.76
N ALA A 281 12.47 -22.18 27.37
CA ALA A 281 13.72 -22.07 28.10
C ALA A 281 14.16 -20.61 28.39
N THR A 282 13.55 -19.65 27.73
CA THR A 282 13.80 -18.22 27.90
C THR A 282 12.50 -17.49 28.23
N VAL A 283 12.52 -16.67 29.29
CA VAL A 283 11.37 -15.84 29.66
C VAL A 283 11.34 -14.60 28.77
N THR A 284 10.19 -14.35 28.15
CA THR A 284 9.95 -13.18 27.34
C THR A 284 8.83 -12.31 27.92
N LEU A 285 8.85 -11.05 27.55
CA LEU A 285 7.80 -10.08 27.85
C LEU A 285 7.14 -9.63 26.53
N SER A 286 5.84 -9.81 26.43
CA SER A 286 5.04 -9.32 25.30
C SER A 286 4.28 -8.07 25.74
N GLN A 287 4.45 -6.99 24.99
CA GLN A 287 3.81 -5.71 25.27
C GLN A 287 3.06 -5.22 24.05
N SER A 288 1.81 -4.80 24.26
CA SER A 288 1.02 -4.07 23.30
C SER A 288 0.87 -2.63 23.80
N SER A 289 1.04 -1.67 22.88
CA SER A 289 0.94 -0.25 23.21
C SER A 289 0.04 0.43 22.19
N ASP A 290 -0.91 1.26 22.66
CA ASP A 290 -1.78 2.02 21.76
C ASP A 290 -1.02 3.21 21.18
N ILE A 291 -1.14 3.45 19.90
CA ILE A 291 -0.60 4.63 19.23
C ILE A 291 -1.61 5.77 19.41
N LEU A 292 -1.14 6.88 19.93
CA LEU A 292 -1.95 8.06 20.20
C LEU A 292 -1.47 9.21 19.32
N GLY A 293 -2.39 9.85 18.57
CA GLY A 293 -2.13 11.13 17.92
C GLY A 293 -2.20 12.30 18.91
N VAL A 294 -1.51 13.37 18.61
CA VAL A 294 -1.67 14.67 19.26
C VAL A 294 -2.70 15.49 18.47
N ALA A 295 -2.63 15.38 17.15
CA ALA A 295 -3.63 15.90 16.19
C ALA A 295 -4.19 14.74 15.37
N LEU A 296 -5.14 15.05 14.46
CA LEU A 296 -5.84 14.01 13.69
C LEU A 296 -4.95 13.25 12.69
N GLU A 297 -3.79 13.80 12.33
CA GLU A 297 -2.92 13.29 11.26
C GLU A 297 -1.49 12.95 11.71
N ASP A 298 -1.17 13.07 12.99
CA ASP A 298 0.21 12.97 13.50
C ASP A 298 0.50 11.69 14.32
N ALA A 299 -0.44 10.74 14.33
CA ALA A 299 -0.26 9.51 15.10
C ALA A 299 0.93 8.67 14.62
N VAL A 300 1.19 8.64 13.31
CA VAL A 300 2.27 7.87 12.70
C VAL A 300 2.85 8.61 11.51
N GLU A 301 4.16 8.64 11.43
CA GLU A 301 4.91 9.11 10.26
C GLU A 301 5.73 7.94 9.70
N ILE A 302 5.59 7.66 8.43
CA ILE A 302 6.37 6.64 7.70
C ILE A 302 7.26 7.37 6.71
N ILE A 303 8.56 7.15 6.80
CA ILE A 303 9.56 7.79 5.95
C ILE A 303 10.30 6.70 5.17
N LEU A 304 10.32 6.83 3.85
CA LEU A 304 11.15 6.02 2.95
C LEU A 304 12.38 6.86 2.55
N GLU A 305 13.55 6.41 2.92
CA GLU A 305 14.85 7.05 2.64
C GLU A 305 15.70 6.18 1.74
#